data_9cd07da7903c663fd010a3bfa83a48e2
#
_entry.id   9cd07da7903c663fd010a3bfa83a48e2
#
_cell.length_a   1.000
_cell.length_b   1.000
_cell.length_c   1.000
_cell.angle_alpha   90.00
_cell.angle_beta   90.00
_cell.angle_gamma   90.00
#
_symmetry.space_group_name_H-M   'P 1'
#
loop_
_entity.id
_entity.type
_entity.pdbx_description
1 polymer ?
#
loop_
_entity_poly.entity_id
_entity_poly.type
_entity_poly.pdbx_seq_one_letter_code
_entity_poly.pdbx_strand_id
1 'polypeptide(L)'
;MFRKMKFARPRATRRFAIAVLLSAVAVAAMPVAGFAAKSAPRMATLYKSPDCTCCEGYADHLRQSGFDVKIVVDENLAARARALGVTDALAGCHTTVIDGYVVEGHVPIEYVHRLLQERPKIAGISVPGMPMGVPGMPGARQGPLKIFEIAAPGAVAGEPRIYAID
;
A
#
# COMPACT_ATOMS: atom_id res chain seq x y z
N MET A 1 -36.89 -77.44 52.99
CA MET A 1 -38.36 -77.29 52.96
C MET A 1 -38.69 -76.16 51.96
N PHE A 2 -39.42 -76.56 50.90
CA PHE A 2 -40.29 -75.73 50.04
C PHE A 2 -39.64 -74.53 49.33
N ARG A 3 -39.86 -74.19 48.11
CA ARG A 3 -40.70 -74.75 47.02
C ARG A 3 -40.28 -74.00 45.73
N LYS A 4 -40.10 -74.79 44.70
CA LYS A 4 -39.95 -74.31 43.33
C LYS A 4 -41.21 -73.57 42.94
N MET A 5 -41.04 -72.38 42.34
CA MET A 5 -42.04 -71.89 41.43
C MET A 5 -41.41 -71.39 40.18
N LYS A 6 -41.68 -72.08 39.08
CA LYS A 6 -41.46 -71.68 37.72
C LYS A 6 -42.60 -70.78 37.34
N PHE A 7 -42.31 -69.65 36.77
CA PHE A 7 -43.30 -68.98 35.91
C PHE A 7 -42.68 -68.43 34.61
N ALA A 8 -43.38 -68.69 33.66
CA ALA A 8 -43.31 -68.75 32.26
C ALA A 8 -42.94 -67.39 31.58
N ARG A 9 -42.23 -67.54 30.47
CA ARG A 9 -42.12 -66.48 29.45
C ARG A 9 -43.48 -66.29 28.79
N PRO A 10 -43.74 -65.04 28.32
CA PRO A 10 -44.30 -64.93 27.00
C PRO A 10 -43.41 -64.16 26.06
N ARG A 11 -43.56 -64.61 24.87
CA ARG A 11 -42.98 -64.18 23.63
C ARG A 11 -43.59 -62.87 23.16
N ALA A 12 -42.88 -62.33 22.23
CA ALA A 12 -43.35 -61.60 21.05
C ALA A 12 -43.25 -60.08 21.06
N THR A 13 -42.31 -59.68 20.23
CA THR A 13 -42.60 -58.86 19.03
C THR A 13 -42.76 -57.37 19.22
N ARG A 14 -41.78 -56.62 18.83
CA ARG A 14 -41.92 -55.80 17.62
C ARG A 14 -40.62 -55.05 17.33
N ARG A 15 -39.93 -55.50 16.31
CA ARG A 15 -38.85 -54.79 15.69
C ARG A 15 -39.46 -53.57 15.01
N PHE A 16 -39.42 -52.41 15.61
CA PHE A 16 -39.58 -51.14 14.89
C PHE A 16 -38.22 -50.74 14.39
N ALA A 17 -37.98 -51.05 13.13
CA ALA A 17 -36.90 -50.46 12.39
C ALA A 17 -37.24 -48.98 12.13
N ILE A 18 -36.65 -48.07 12.89
CA ILE A 18 -36.70 -46.67 12.60
C ILE A 18 -35.63 -46.45 11.53
N ALA A 19 -36.04 -46.36 10.29
CA ALA A 19 -35.21 -45.90 9.20
C ALA A 19 -35.05 -44.38 9.36
N VAL A 20 -33.90 -43.99 9.93
CA VAL A 20 -33.46 -42.60 9.95
C VAL A 20 -32.97 -42.27 8.56
N LEU A 21 -33.83 -41.61 7.78
CA LEU A 21 -33.45 -40.95 6.51
C LEU A 21 -32.52 -39.80 6.81
N LEU A 22 -31.23 -40.05 6.69
CA LEU A 22 -30.18 -38.99 6.65
C LEU A 22 -30.33 -38.26 5.31
N SER A 23 -31.13 -37.20 5.33
CA SER A 23 -31.13 -36.21 4.24
C SER A 23 -29.79 -35.44 4.27
N ALA A 24 -28.87 -35.85 3.41
CA ALA A 24 -27.63 -35.10 3.17
C ALA A 24 -28.02 -33.79 2.42
N VAL A 25 -28.10 -32.70 3.15
CA VAL A 25 -28.19 -31.37 2.56
C VAL A 25 -26.80 -31.06 1.99
N ALA A 26 -26.63 -31.27 0.69
CA ALA A 26 -25.47 -30.80 -0.05
C ALA A 26 -25.57 -29.29 -0.14
N VAL A 27 -24.89 -28.59 0.78
CA VAL A 27 -24.65 -27.15 0.66
C VAL A 27 -23.66 -26.96 -0.49
N ALA A 28 -24.17 -26.64 -1.66
CA ALA A 28 -23.35 -26.24 -2.79
C ALA A 28 -22.65 -24.94 -2.40
N ALA A 29 -21.34 -25.03 -2.08
CA ALA A 29 -20.49 -23.89 -1.91
C ALA A 29 -20.36 -23.17 -3.26
N MET A 30 -21.19 -22.17 -3.50
CA MET A 30 -21.02 -21.29 -4.64
C MET A 30 -19.72 -20.51 -4.44
N PRO A 31 -18.79 -20.52 -5.42
CA PRO A 31 -17.63 -19.65 -5.35
C PRO A 31 -18.15 -18.21 -5.41
N VAL A 32 -18.01 -17.48 -4.33
CA VAL A 32 -18.20 -16.03 -4.32
C VAL A 32 -17.07 -15.48 -5.17
N ALA A 33 -17.35 -15.19 -6.45
CA ALA A 33 -16.45 -14.44 -7.28
C ALA A 33 -16.29 -13.06 -6.60
N GLY A 34 -15.23 -12.91 -5.83
CA GLY A 34 -14.88 -11.64 -5.22
C GLY A 34 -14.59 -10.64 -6.33
N PHE A 35 -15.53 -9.78 -6.62
CA PHE A 35 -15.25 -8.58 -7.40
C PHE A 35 -14.23 -7.79 -6.58
N ALA A 36 -12.96 -7.86 -6.98
CA ALA A 36 -11.95 -6.95 -6.47
C ALA A 36 -12.41 -5.54 -6.82
N ALA A 37 -13.03 -4.86 -5.87
CA ALA A 37 -13.41 -3.48 -6.03
C ALA A 37 -12.12 -2.71 -6.34
N LYS A 38 -12.01 -2.17 -7.56
CA LYS A 38 -10.91 -1.30 -7.94
C LYS A 38 -10.95 -0.14 -6.96
N SER A 39 -9.97 -0.09 -6.05
CA SER A 39 -9.88 1.00 -5.08
C SER A 39 -9.81 2.32 -5.84
N ALA A 40 -10.48 3.36 -5.32
CA ALA A 40 -10.39 4.69 -5.89
C ALA A 40 -8.91 5.12 -6.00
N PRO A 41 -8.53 5.82 -7.07
CA PRO A 41 -7.16 6.31 -7.22
C PRO A 41 -6.75 7.15 -6.02
N ARG A 42 -5.52 6.95 -5.52
CA ARG A 42 -5.00 7.78 -4.44
C ARG A 42 -4.67 9.16 -4.95
N MET A 43 -5.10 10.18 -4.21
CA MET A 43 -4.79 11.56 -4.53
C MET A 43 -3.32 11.87 -4.27
N ALA A 44 -2.64 12.44 -5.25
CA ALA A 44 -1.30 12.99 -5.15
C ALA A 44 -1.33 14.49 -5.45
N THR A 45 -0.82 15.32 -4.57
CA THR A 45 -0.67 16.76 -4.84
C THR A 45 0.79 17.07 -5.10
N LEU A 46 1.12 17.43 -6.34
CA LEU A 46 2.47 17.77 -6.78
C LEU A 46 2.63 19.29 -6.83
N TYR A 47 3.54 19.80 -6.02
CA TYR A 47 3.95 21.21 -5.99
C TYR A 47 5.22 21.39 -6.82
N LYS A 48 5.19 22.31 -7.77
CA LYS A 48 6.32 22.60 -8.66
C LYS A 48 6.53 24.12 -8.83
N SER A 49 7.76 24.51 -9.15
CA SER A 49 8.01 25.88 -9.61
C SER A 49 7.37 26.13 -10.98
N PRO A 50 7.07 27.39 -11.35
CA PRO A 50 6.45 27.71 -12.64
C PRO A 50 7.17 27.10 -13.84
N ASP A 51 8.48 27.15 -13.87
CA ASP A 51 9.30 26.78 -15.02
C ASP A 51 9.74 25.31 -15.05
N CYS A 52 9.27 24.48 -14.11
CA CYS A 52 9.67 23.06 -14.03
C CYS A 52 8.90 22.20 -15.04
N THR A 53 9.47 21.92 -16.20
CA THR A 53 8.87 21.07 -17.22
C THR A 53 9.01 19.58 -16.93
N CYS A 54 10.12 19.12 -16.33
CA CYS A 54 10.32 17.71 -15.97
C CYS A 54 9.34 17.24 -14.89
N CYS A 55 8.82 18.16 -14.06
CA CYS A 55 7.83 17.86 -13.04
C CYS A 55 6.50 17.40 -13.64
N GLU A 56 6.15 17.85 -14.83
CA GLU A 56 4.96 17.39 -15.56
C GLU A 56 5.13 15.95 -16.03
N GLY A 57 6.32 15.60 -16.52
CA GLY A 57 6.67 14.22 -16.87
C GLY A 57 6.57 13.29 -15.67
N TYR A 58 6.95 13.73 -14.47
CA TYR A 58 6.78 12.94 -13.25
C TYR A 58 5.31 12.80 -12.85
N ALA A 59 4.53 13.87 -12.98
CA ALA A 59 3.08 13.82 -12.73
C ALA A 59 2.38 12.81 -13.66
N ASP A 60 2.79 12.74 -14.93
CA ASP A 60 2.26 11.75 -15.87
C ASP A 60 2.67 10.33 -15.49
N HIS A 61 3.87 10.14 -14.97
CA HIS A 61 4.34 8.85 -14.46
C HIS A 61 3.49 8.38 -13.26
N LEU A 62 3.17 9.28 -12.34
CA LEU A 62 2.25 9.00 -11.23
C LEU A 62 0.84 8.63 -11.75
N ARG A 63 0.29 9.38 -12.72
CA ARG A 63 -1.03 9.08 -13.30
C ARG A 63 -1.07 7.70 -13.95
N GLN A 64 -0.04 7.34 -14.73
CA GLN A 64 0.10 6.02 -15.35
C GLN A 64 0.17 4.90 -14.31
N SER A 65 0.64 5.23 -13.10
CA SER A 65 0.75 4.30 -11.97
C SER A 65 -0.49 4.27 -11.06
N GLY A 66 -1.58 4.92 -11.49
CA GLY A 66 -2.88 4.82 -10.85
C GLY A 66 -3.15 5.88 -9.77
N PHE A 67 -2.35 6.95 -9.72
CA PHE A 67 -2.62 8.10 -8.85
C PHE A 67 -3.51 9.14 -9.56
N ASP A 68 -4.35 9.82 -8.78
CA ASP A 68 -5.03 11.04 -9.23
C ASP A 68 -4.16 12.24 -8.85
N VAL A 69 -3.59 12.92 -9.86
CA VAL A 69 -2.53 13.91 -9.64
C VAL A 69 -3.06 15.33 -9.87
N LYS A 70 -3.06 16.10 -8.79
CA LYS A 70 -3.26 17.55 -8.81
C LYS A 70 -1.90 18.24 -8.85
N ILE A 71 -1.66 19.04 -9.89
CA ILE A 71 -0.46 19.92 -9.98
C ILE A 71 -0.80 21.28 -9.38
N VAL A 72 0.09 21.80 -8.55
CA VAL A 72 0.02 23.13 -7.95
C VAL A 72 1.32 23.86 -8.24
N VAL A 73 1.23 24.96 -8.95
CA VAL A 73 2.37 25.86 -9.14
C VAL A 73 2.59 26.64 -7.85
N ASP A 74 3.83 26.62 -7.35
CA ASP A 74 4.22 27.26 -6.09
C ASP A 74 5.51 28.06 -6.29
N GLU A 75 5.40 29.38 -6.21
CA GLU A 75 6.55 30.28 -6.34
C GLU A 75 7.53 30.17 -5.16
N ASN A 76 7.07 29.64 -4.01
CA ASN A 76 7.85 29.45 -2.80
C ASN A 76 8.10 27.95 -2.50
N LEU A 77 8.32 27.16 -3.55
CA LEU A 77 8.47 25.68 -3.43
C LEU A 77 9.50 25.28 -2.36
N ALA A 78 10.64 25.96 -2.28
CA ALA A 78 11.67 25.67 -1.27
C ALA A 78 11.17 25.87 0.17
N ALA A 79 10.37 26.92 0.42
CA ALA A 79 9.78 27.12 1.74
C ALA A 79 8.74 26.05 2.06
N ARG A 80 7.95 25.65 1.08
CA ARG A 80 7.01 24.53 1.23
C ARG A 80 7.72 23.22 1.54
N ALA A 81 8.75 22.86 0.79
CA ALA A 81 9.53 21.64 1.00
C ALA A 81 10.10 21.60 2.43
N ARG A 82 10.70 22.70 2.89
CA ARG A 82 11.22 22.81 4.28
C ARG A 82 10.11 22.67 5.33
N ALA A 83 8.95 23.26 5.11
CA ALA A 83 7.79 23.14 6.01
C ALA A 83 7.27 21.69 6.11
N LEU A 84 7.52 20.89 5.08
CA LEU A 84 7.22 19.45 5.03
C LEU A 84 8.36 18.55 5.52
N GLY A 85 9.45 19.13 6.04
CA GLY A 85 10.58 18.41 6.60
C GLY A 85 11.71 18.07 5.63
N VAL A 86 11.64 18.55 4.38
CA VAL A 86 12.72 18.37 3.40
C VAL A 86 13.85 19.33 3.73
N THR A 87 15.03 18.80 4.01
CA THR A 87 16.25 19.59 4.19
C THR A 87 16.86 19.97 2.84
N ASP A 88 17.73 20.97 2.81
CA ASP A 88 18.39 21.40 1.56
C ASP A 88 19.22 20.26 0.92
N ALA A 89 19.77 19.36 1.74
CA ALA A 89 20.48 18.17 1.26
C ALA A 89 19.58 17.12 0.58
N LEU A 90 18.27 17.17 0.82
CA LEU A 90 17.27 16.26 0.26
C LEU A 90 16.41 16.92 -0.81
N ALA A 91 16.63 18.20 -1.12
CA ALA A 91 15.80 18.96 -2.04
C ALA A 91 15.89 18.43 -3.48
N GLY A 92 14.74 18.26 -4.11
CA GLY A 92 14.56 17.94 -5.53
C GLY A 92 13.97 19.13 -6.29
N CYS A 93 13.40 18.88 -7.46
CA CYS A 93 12.79 19.92 -8.30
C CYS A 93 11.28 20.09 -8.07
N HIS A 94 10.64 19.20 -7.31
CA HIS A 94 9.22 19.26 -6.94
C HIS A 94 8.99 18.45 -5.65
N THR A 95 7.90 18.79 -4.98
CA THR A 95 7.45 18.11 -3.77
C THR A 95 6.07 17.53 -3.99
N THR A 96 5.89 16.23 -3.81
CA THR A 96 4.58 15.57 -3.93
C THR A 96 4.11 15.11 -2.54
N VAL A 97 2.84 15.31 -2.24
CA VAL A 97 2.21 14.79 -1.01
C VAL A 97 1.19 13.73 -1.38
N ILE A 98 1.33 12.53 -0.82
CA ILE A 98 0.46 11.37 -1.04
C ILE A 98 0.17 10.69 0.30
N ASP A 99 -1.10 10.57 0.69
CA ASP A 99 -1.52 9.93 1.96
C ASP A 99 -0.75 10.43 3.20
N GLY A 100 -0.34 11.71 3.21
CA GLY A 100 0.42 12.34 4.27
C GLY A 100 1.94 12.15 4.20
N TYR A 101 2.45 11.35 3.27
CA TYR A 101 3.88 11.23 2.99
C TYR A 101 4.36 12.27 1.97
N VAL A 102 5.59 12.68 2.14
CA VAL A 102 6.32 13.54 1.20
C VAL A 102 7.14 12.67 0.26
N VAL A 103 6.99 12.88 -1.03
CA VAL A 103 7.82 12.31 -2.08
C VAL A 103 8.51 13.47 -2.77
N GLU A 104 9.80 13.60 -2.55
CA GLU A 104 10.62 14.72 -3.04
C GLU A 104 11.43 14.32 -4.26
N GLY A 105 11.31 15.07 -5.33
CA GLY A 105 12.00 14.81 -6.60
C GLY A 105 11.48 13.54 -7.32
N HIS A 106 12.28 13.04 -8.22
CA HIS A 106 11.90 11.99 -9.18
C HIS A 106 12.07 10.56 -8.62
N VAL A 107 11.38 10.26 -7.54
CA VAL A 107 11.41 8.93 -6.89
C VAL A 107 10.77 7.89 -7.81
N PRO A 108 11.42 6.74 -8.09
CA PRO A 108 10.80 5.67 -8.87
C PRO A 108 9.53 5.14 -8.20
N ILE A 109 8.53 4.83 -9.02
CA ILE A 109 7.16 4.58 -8.56
C ILE A 109 7.04 3.36 -7.65
N GLU A 110 7.85 2.35 -7.84
CA GLU A 110 7.93 1.17 -6.98
C GLU A 110 8.26 1.52 -5.53
N TYR A 111 9.11 2.51 -5.28
CA TYR A 111 9.42 2.99 -3.94
C TYR A 111 8.32 3.86 -3.34
N VAL A 112 7.58 4.58 -4.18
CA VAL A 112 6.36 5.28 -3.74
C VAL A 112 5.31 4.26 -3.29
N HIS A 113 5.06 3.21 -4.07
CA HIS A 113 4.14 2.15 -3.68
C HIS A 113 4.60 1.43 -2.41
N ARG A 114 5.89 1.12 -2.29
CA ARG A 114 6.47 0.50 -1.10
C ARG A 114 6.27 1.37 0.14
N LEU A 115 6.55 2.67 0.06
CA LEU A 115 6.33 3.65 1.14
C LEU A 115 4.86 3.63 1.62
N LEU A 116 3.92 3.67 0.68
CA LEU A 116 2.49 3.70 0.97
C LEU A 116 1.96 2.36 1.51
N GLN A 117 2.62 1.26 1.22
CA GLN A 117 2.27 -0.07 1.70
C GLN A 117 2.86 -0.35 3.09
N GLU A 118 4.14 -0.06 3.29
CA GLU A 118 4.87 -0.32 4.53
C GLU A 118 4.52 0.68 5.64
N ARG A 119 4.15 1.91 5.27
CA ARG A 119 3.79 3.01 6.17
C ARG A 119 4.79 3.25 7.31
N PRO A 120 6.10 3.37 7.00
CA PRO A 120 7.13 3.57 8.01
C PRO A 120 6.93 4.91 8.76
N LYS A 121 7.52 5.02 9.96
CA LYS A 121 7.44 6.23 10.79
C LYS A 121 8.47 7.30 10.35
N ILE A 122 8.35 7.75 9.10
CA ILE A 122 9.16 8.82 8.48
C ILE A 122 8.22 9.87 7.87
N ALA A 123 8.70 11.05 7.55
CA ALA A 123 7.89 12.05 6.83
C ALA A 123 7.73 11.70 5.34
N GLY A 124 8.71 11.01 4.76
CA GLY A 124 8.68 10.67 3.35
C GLY A 124 10.00 10.15 2.83
N ILE A 125 10.15 10.19 1.51
CA ILE A 125 11.36 9.76 0.80
C ILE A 125 11.77 10.78 -0.26
N SER A 126 13.06 10.81 -0.59
CA SER A 126 13.64 11.77 -1.52
C SER A 126 14.64 11.14 -2.48
N VAL A 127 14.60 11.60 -3.72
CA VAL A 127 15.71 11.55 -4.69
C VAL A 127 16.21 12.97 -4.88
N PRO A 128 17.30 13.37 -4.21
CA PRO A 128 17.80 14.74 -4.28
C PRO A 128 18.29 15.14 -5.66
N GLY A 129 18.15 16.41 -5.98
CA GLY A 129 18.58 16.94 -7.25
C GLY A 129 17.72 16.49 -8.44
N MET A 130 18.35 16.34 -9.60
CA MET A 130 17.70 15.99 -10.87
C MET A 130 18.54 14.95 -11.62
N PRO A 131 18.66 13.72 -11.12
CA PRO A 131 19.44 12.68 -11.82
C PRO A 131 18.81 12.32 -13.16
N MET A 132 19.63 12.01 -14.14
CA MET A 132 19.17 11.59 -15.46
C MET A 132 18.61 10.17 -15.44
N GLY A 133 17.65 9.87 -16.32
CA GLY A 133 17.11 8.52 -16.51
C GLY A 133 16.22 8.02 -15.37
N VAL A 134 15.79 8.91 -14.46
CA VAL A 134 14.73 8.62 -13.49
C VAL A 134 13.36 8.99 -14.08
N PRO A 135 12.23 8.58 -13.49
CA PRO A 135 10.90 8.87 -13.99
C PRO A 135 10.68 10.37 -14.30
N GLY A 136 10.25 10.69 -15.52
CA GLY A 136 10.05 12.06 -15.96
C GLY A 136 11.32 12.83 -16.39
N MET A 137 12.51 12.22 -16.22
CA MET A 137 13.77 12.81 -16.68
C MET A 137 14.29 12.10 -17.95
N PRO A 138 14.87 12.83 -18.90
CA PRO A 138 15.46 12.25 -20.11
C PRO A 138 16.79 11.52 -19.78
N GLY A 139 17.29 10.80 -20.80
CA GLY A 139 18.61 10.18 -20.79
C GLY A 139 18.65 8.84 -20.08
N ALA A 140 19.87 8.29 -19.95
CA ALA A 140 20.13 7.05 -19.26
C ALA A 140 20.64 7.31 -17.84
N ARG A 141 20.23 6.46 -16.91
CA ARG A 141 20.73 6.50 -15.53
C ARG A 141 22.23 6.18 -15.47
N GLN A 142 22.95 6.95 -14.69
CA GLN A 142 24.39 6.77 -14.50
C GLN A 142 24.66 6.23 -13.08
N GLY A 143 24.63 4.91 -12.95
CA GLY A 143 24.91 4.22 -11.69
C GLY A 143 23.69 4.07 -10.77
N PRO A 144 23.94 3.58 -9.54
CA PRO A 144 22.91 3.34 -8.54
C PRO A 144 22.21 4.63 -8.09
N LEU A 145 20.90 4.59 -7.99
CA LEU A 145 20.10 5.70 -7.47
C LEU A 145 19.91 5.52 -5.96
N LYS A 146 20.33 6.50 -5.20
CA LYS A 146 20.09 6.52 -3.74
C LYS A 146 18.77 7.25 -3.46
N ILE A 147 17.90 6.57 -2.74
CA ILE A 147 16.64 7.12 -2.23
C ILE A 147 16.83 7.30 -0.73
N PHE A 148 16.56 8.50 -0.22
CA PHE A 148 16.78 8.86 1.17
C PHE A 148 15.47 8.98 1.93
N GLU A 149 15.52 8.76 3.24
CA GLU A 149 14.43 9.05 4.15
C GLU A 149 14.34 10.56 4.45
N ILE A 150 13.14 11.10 4.43
CA ILE A 150 12.84 12.38 5.05
C ILE A 150 12.40 12.08 6.48
N ALA A 151 13.14 12.58 7.45
CA ALA A 151 12.91 12.28 8.87
C ALA A 151 11.53 12.75 9.35
N ALA A 152 10.92 12.02 10.26
CA ALA A 152 9.68 12.44 10.89
C ALA A 152 9.85 13.77 11.65
N PRO A 153 8.79 14.59 11.76
CA PRO A 153 8.83 15.81 12.56
C PRO A 153 9.31 15.53 13.99
N GLY A 154 10.24 16.34 14.47
CA GLY A 154 10.83 16.17 15.80
C GLY A 154 11.94 15.13 15.93
N ALA A 155 12.30 14.45 14.84
CA ALA A 155 13.47 13.58 14.83
C ALA A 155 14.77 14.42 15.04
N VAL A 156 15.76 13.80 15.68
CA VAL A 156 17.07 14.45 15.86
C VAL A 156 17.70 14.65 14.49
N ALA A 157 18.16 15.87 14.23
CA ALA A 157 18.87 16.18 13.01
C ALA A 157 20.15 15.34 12.91
N GLY A 158 20.32 14.69 11.77
CA GLY A 158 21.48 13.84 11.49
C GLY A 158 21.70 13.74 9.99
N GLU A 159 22.66 12.93 9.57
CA GLU A 159 22.85 12.63 8.15
C GLU A 159 21.64 11.93 7.57
N PRO A 160 21.25 12.23 6.31
CA PRO A 160 20.14 11.56 5.64
C PRO A 160 20.36 10.05 5.58
N ARG A 161 19.39 9.28 6.04
CA ARG A 161 19.43 7.82 5.98
C ARG A 161 18.99 7.34 4.61
N ILE A 162 19.62 6.25 4.14
CA ILE A 162 19.24 5.62 2.88
C ILE A 162 17.98 4.76 3.14
N TYR A 163 16.91 5.05 2.39
CA TYR A 163 15.69 4.23 2.33
C TYR A 163 15.86 3.03 1.40
N ALA A 164 16.48 3.26 0.24
CA ALA A 164 16.77 2.23 -0.76
C ALA A 164 17.91 2.65 -1.70
N ILE A 165 18.47 1.66 -2.37
CA ILE A 165 19.39 1.85 -3.51
C ILE A 165 18.79 1.07 -4.68
N ASP A 166 18.56 1.76 -5.81
CA ASP A 166 17.96 1.21 -7.01
C ASP A 166 18.98 1.06 -8.14
#